data_70136dba61ae3ed60bc5928670023d7e
#
_entry.id   70136dba61ae3ed60bc5928670023d7e
#
_cell.length_a   1.000
_cell.length_b   1.000
_cell.length_c   1.000
_cell.angle_alpha   90.00
_cell.angle_beta   90.00
_cell.angle_gamma   90.00
#
_symmetry.space_group_name_H-M   'P 1'
#
loop_
_entity.id
_entity.type
_entity.pdbx_description
1 polymer ?
#
loop_
_entity_poly.entity_id
_entity_poly.type
_entity_poly.pdbx_seq_one_letter_code
_entity_poly.pdbx_strand_id
1 'polypeptide(L)'
;LATLLIALSAFAPAARAQTLADIDRSDAAVFAAWQLTPLTIQKTFFVSDATGFGQYTQRGSNVFKPGEKLVAYCEPVGYGWKDTGGGVYQFGFAIDLTVKSPDGKVVAQQQNFAKTQLQSHARNREFMVLLTLTLNGAPAGDYVLEYRLRDLTSDKSTVLDLPFKIAE
;
A
#
# COMPACT_ATOMS: atom_id res chain seq x y z
N LEU A 1 -48.81 0.08 -56.92
CA LEU A 1 -48.16 -0.37 -55.64
C LEU A 1 -47.16 0.72 -55.26
N ALA A 2 -47.42 1.48 -54.18
CA ALA A 2 -46.48 2.47 -53.62
C ALA A 2 -45.80 1.84 -52.44
N THR A 3 -44.47 1.70 -52.53
CA THR A 3 -43.62 1.16 -51.41
C THR A 3 -43.21 2.31 -50.52
N LEU A 4 -43.70 2.30 -49.27
CA LEU A 4 -43.37 3.28 -48.25
C LEU A 4 -42.04 2.84 -47.57
N LEU A 5 -40.94 3.60 -47.83
CA LEU A 5 -39.68 3.40 -47.14
C LEU A 5 -39.74 4.16 -45.78
N ILE A 6 -39.79 3.42 -44.70
CA ILE A 6 -39.65 3.96 -43.33
C ILE A 6 -38.15 4.04 -43.03
N ALA A 7 -37.63 5.28 -43.03
CA ALA A 7 -36.25 5.55 -42.55
C ALA A 7 -36.21 5.50 -41.01
N LEU A 8 -35.60 4.46 -40.45
CA LEU A 8 -35.34 4.32 -39.00
C LEU A 8 -34.10 5.17 -38.67
N SER A 9 -34.30 6.40 -38.19
CA SER A 9 -33.23 7.24 -37.69
C SER A 9 -32.78 6.71 -36.32
N ALA A 10 -31.61 6.05 -36.28
CA ALA A 10 -30.96 5.65 -35.05
C ALA A 10 -30.45 6.90 -34.31
N PHE A 11 -31.12 7.27 -33.21
CA PHE A 11 -30.60 8.23 -32.24
C PHE A 11 -29.42 7.60 -31.52
N ALA A 12 -28.20 7.87 -31.94
CA ALA A 12 -27.01 7.59 -31.15
C ALA A 12 -27.00 8.56 -29.94
N PRO A 13 -26.91 8.09 -28.68
CA PRO A 13 -26.77 8.98 -27.54
C PRO A 13 -25.49 9.78 -27.72
N ALA A 14 -25.59 11.12 -27.73
CA ALA A 14 -24.43 11.99 -27.76
C ALA A 14 -23.56 11.68 -26.51
N ALA A 15 -22.35 11.21 -26.73
CA ALA A 15 -21.38 11.02 -25.66
C ALA A 15 -21.14 12.39 -25.01
N ARG A 16 -21.59 12.55 -23.75
CA ARG A 16 -21.41 13.78 -23.00
C ARG A 16 -19.97 13.82 -22.49
N ALA A 17 -19.20 14.83 -22.89
CA ALA A 17 -17.87 15.04 -22.36
C ALA A 17 -17.95 15.25 -20.82
N GLN A 18 -17.11 14.56 -20.08
CA GLN A 18 -17.00 14.74 -18.63
C GLN A 18 -16.33 16.08 -18.32
N THR A 19 -16.74 16.71 -17.23
CA THR A 19 -16.24 18.00 -16.75
C THR A 19 -15.31 17.81 -15.56
N LEU A 20 -14.56 18.85 -15.19
CA LEU A 20 -13.77 18.85 -13.94
C LEU A 20 -14.66 18.57 -12.72
N ALA A 21 -15.87 19.14 -12.69
CA ALA A 21 -16.83 18.88 -11.60
C ALA A 21 -17.26 17.40 -11.50
N ASP A 22 -17.23 16.65 -12.59
CA ASP A 22 -17.52 15.20 -12.57
C ASP A 22 -16.34 14.44 -11.97
N ILE A 23 -15.09 14.87 -12.24
CA ILE A 23 -13.89 14.33 -11.62
C ILE A 23 -13.91 14.62 -10.12
N ASP A 24 -14.15 15.86 -9.69
CA ASP A 24 -14.21 16.26 -8.27
C ASP A 24 -15.27 15.45 -7.50
N ARG A 25 -16.42 15.20 -8.11
CA ARG A 25 -17.49 14.37 -7.53
C ARG A 25 -17.05 12.92 -7.36
N SER A 26 -16.35 12.38 -8.35
CA SER A 26 -15.81 11.01 -8.30
C SER A 26 -14.74 10.88 -7.22
N ASP A 27 -13.84 11.86 -7.12
CA ASP A 27 -12.82 11.91 -6.06
C ASP A 27 -13.44 12.01 -4.67
N ALA A 28 -14.48 12.82 -4.48
CA ALA A 28 -15.21 12.90 -3.22
C ALA A 28 -15.81 11.54 -2.82
N ALA A 29 -16.39 10.79 -3.77
CA ALA A 29 -16.91 9.45 -3.53
C ALA A 29 -15.79 8.45 -3.17
N VAL A 30 -14.65 8.53 -3.86
CA VAL A 30 -13.48 7.69 -3.54
C VAL A 30 -12.94 8.01 -2.14
N PHE A 31 -12.84 9.28 -1.73
CA PHE A 31 -12.42 9.65 -0.38
C PHE A 31 -13.39 9.16 0.70
N ALA A 32 -14.70 9.22 0.45
CA ALA A 32 -15.69 8.69 1.37
C ALA A 32 -15.53 7.17 1.55
N ALA A 33 -15.37 6.43 0.47
CA ALA A 33 -15.10 4.99 0.51
C ALA A 33 -13.79 4.68 1.23
N TRP A 34 -12.72 5.45 0.97
CA TRP A 34 -11.41 5.29 1.61
C TRP A 34 -11.48 5.42 3.13
N GLN A 35 -12.22 6.41 3.65
CA GLN A 35 -12.37 6.63 5.09
C GLN A 35 -13.07 5.46 5.80
N LEU A 36 -14.01 4.80 5.13
CA LEU A 36 -14.73 3.63 5.64
C LEU A 36 -13.93 2.34 5.50
N THR A 37 -12.89 2.32 4.67
CA THR A 37 -12.05 1.16 4.47
C THR A 37 -11.13 0.96 5.69
N PRO A 38 -11.00 -0.26 6.24
CA PRO A 38 -9.97 -0.58 7.22
C PRO A 38 -8.58 -0.31 6.66
N LEU A 39 -7.60 0.00 7.51
CA LEU A 39 -6.21 0.00 7.08
C LEU A 39 -5.86 -1.40 6.57
N THR A 40 -5.48 -1.50 5.32
CA THR A 40 -5.12 -2.76 4.68
C THR A 40 -3.92 -2.58 3.76
N ILE A 41 -3.26 -3.67 3.39
CA ILE A 41 -2.12 -3.65 2.46
C ILE A 41 -2.60 -4.17 1.12
N GLN A 42 -2.56 -3.30 0.10
CA GLN A 42 -2.97 -3.64 -1.26
C GLN A 42 -1.92 -4.48 -1.97
N LYS A 43 -0.62 -4.16 -1.75
CA LYS A 43 0.53 -4.89 -2.29
C LYS A 43 1.62 -5.00 -1.25
N THR A 44 2.24 -6.17 -1.16
CA THR A 44 3.46 -6.38 -0.38
C THR A 44 4.29 -7.52 -0.96
N PHE A 45 5.58 -7.31 -1.08
CA PHE A 45 6.58 -8.29 -1.55
C PHE A 45 7.99 -7.76 -1.29
N PHE A 46 8.98 -8.62 -1.47
CA PHE A 46 10.38 -8.19 -1.45
C PHE A 46 10.78 -7.59 -2.80
N VAL A 47 11.60 -6.54 -2.74
CA VAL A 47 12.12 -5.83 -3.91
C VAL A 47 13.66 -5.81 -3.89
N SER A 48 14.27 -5.76 -5.06
CA SER A 48 15.70 -5.43 -5.20
C SER A 48 15.93 -3.93 -5.24
N ASP A 49 14.94 -3.16 -5.71
CA ASP A 49 14.97 -1.70 -5.77
C ASP A 49 13.55 -1.13 -5.81
N ALA A 50 13.37 0.08 -5.24
CA ALA A 50 12.16 0.86 -5.39
C ALA A 50 12.46 2.34 -5.22
N THR A 51 11.93 3.17 -6.12
CA THR A 51 12.16 4.62 -6.18
C THR A 51 10.92 5.43 -5.88
N GLY A 52 9.72 4.81 -5.90
CA GLY A 52 8.46 5.48 -5.63
C GLY A 52 7.27 4.52 -5.66
N PHE A 53 6.07 5.09 -5.46
CA PHE A 53 4.83 4.35 -5.56
C PHE A 53 4.69 3.75 -6.97
N GLY A 54 4.49 2.43 -7.04
CA GLY A 54 4.40 1.71 -8.31
C GLY A 54 5.73 1.58 -9.08
N GLN A 55 6.83 2.13 -8.57
CA GLN A 55 8.15 2.14 -9.22
C GLN A 55 9.12 1.24 -8.45
N TYR A 56 9.15 -0.02 -8.80
CA TYR A 56 9.95 -1.04 -8.11
C TYR A 56 10.39 -2.16 -9.05
N THR A 57 11.44 -2.85 -8.64
CA THR A 57 11.86 -4.14 -9.21
C THR A 57 11.61 -5.22 -8.18
N GLN A 58 10.57 -6.03 -8.40
CA GLN A 58 10.25 -7.14 -7.49
C GLN A 58 11.34 -8.21 -7.56
N ARG A 59 11.69 -8.80 -6.40
CA ARG A 59 12.59 -9.96 -6.37
C ARG A 59 11.90 -11.18 -6.97
N GLY A 60 12.67 -11.96 -7.74
CA GLY A 60 12.20 -13.24 -8.27
C GLY A 60 12.20 -14.37 -7.22
N SER A 61 12.72 -14.13 -6.00
CA SER A 61 12.85 -15.11 -4.94
C SER A 61 12.79 -14.46 -3.56
N ASN A 62 12.24 -15.17 -2.59
CA ASN A 62 12.27 -14.81 -1.16
C ASN A 62 13.41 -15.50 -0.40
N VAL A 63 14.41 -16.05 -1.11
CA VAL A 63 15.63 -16.64 -0.53
C VAL A 63 16.72 -15.58 -0.48
N PHE A 64 17.34 -15.40 0.68
CA PHE A 64 18.38 -14.41 0.96
C PHE A 64 19.63 -15.10 1.47
N LYS A 65 20.79 -14.52 1.17
CA LYS A 65 22.06 -14.96 1.74
C LYS A 65 22.17 -14.48 3.21
N PRO A 66 22.97 -15.15 4.06
CA PRO A 66 23.27 -14.64 5.38
C PRO A 66 23.78 -13.19 5.33
N GLY A 67 23.16 -12.29 6.12
CA GLY A 67 23.49 -10.87 6.16
C GLY A 67 23.03 -10.06 4.95
N GLU A 68 22.34 -10.64 3.99
CA GLU A 68 21.74 -9.89 2.88
C GLU A 68 20.61 -8.99 3.39
N LYS A 69 20.48 -7.83 2.75
CA LYS A 69 19.45 -6.86 3.04
C LYS A 69 18.10 -7.33 2.49
N LEU A 70 17.10 -7.45 3.37
CA LEU A 70 15.71 -7.66 3.02
C LEU A 70 15.03 -6.30 2.85
N VAL A 71 14.46 -6.03 1.69
CA VAL A 71 13.69 -4.80 1.46
C VAL A 71 12.27 -5.20 1.12
N ALA A 72 11.35 -4.90 2.04
CA ALA A 72 9.92 -5.10 1.85
C ALA A 72 9.29 -3.81 1.31
N TYR A 73 8.56 -3.94 0.23
CA TYR A 73 7.73 -2.89 -0.36
C TYR A 73 6.27 -3.15 0.03
N CYS A 74 5.55 -2.12 0.47
CA CYS A 74 4.13 -2.23 0.75
C CYS A 74 3.35 -0.96 0.39
N GLU A 75 2.12 -1.16 -0.11
CA GLU A 75 1.17 -0.11 -0.46
C GLU A 75 -0.02 -0.16 0.52
N PRO A 76 -0.02 0.66 1.60
CA PRO A 76 -1.14 0.75 2.52
C PRO A 76 -2.29 1.54 1.90
N VAL A 77 -3.53 1.10 2.16
CA VAL A 77 -4.78 1.79 1.77
C VAL A 77 -5.71 1.92 2.96
N GLY A 78 -6.63 2.88 2.92
CA GLY A 78 -7.61 3.09 3.99
C GLY A 78 -7.08 3.83 5.21
N TYR A 79 -5.85 4.38 5.17
CA TYR A 79 -5.31 5.22 6.25
C TYR A 79 -5.99 6.59 6.33
N GLY A 80 -5.85 7.25 7.48
CA GLY A 80 -6.43 8.57 7.72
C GLY A 80 -5.56 9.73 7.25
N TRP A 81 -6.18 10.92 7.18
CA TRP A 81 -5.49 12.20 7.01
C TRP A 81 -5.95 13.15 8.11
N LYS A 82 -5.01 13.73 8.83
CA LYS A 82 -5.26 14.76 9.83
C LYS A 82 -5.09 16.13 9.16
N ASP A 83 -6.14 16.95 9.14
CA ASP A 83 -6.03 18.34 8.76
C ASP A 83 -5.23 19.12 9.83
N THR A 84 -4.15 19.75 9.43
CA THR A 84 -3.28 20.54 10.31
C THR A 84 -3.51 22.04 10.16
N GLY A 85 -4.50 22.43 9.35
CA GLY A 85 -4.80 23.81 9.01
C GLY A 85 -4.09 24.29 7.75
N GLY A 86 -4.56 25.40 7.17
CA GLY A 86 -3.97 25.97 5.95
C GLY A 86 -4.08 25.07 4.71
N GLY A 87 -4.98 24.11 4.70
CA GLY A 87 -5.12 23.14 3.59
C GLY A 87 -4.01 22.10 3.57
N VAL A 88 -3.34 21.85 4.70
CA VAL A 88 -2.29 20.83 4.84
C VAL A 88 -2.82 19.61 5.57
N TYR A 89 -2.63 18.46 4.98
CA TYR A 89 -2.96 17.14 5.53
C TYR A 89 -1.71 16.39 5.94
N GLN A 90 -1.75 15.78 7.12
CA GLN A 90 -0.70 14.92 7.63
C GLN A 90 -1.19 13.48 7.65
N PHE A 91 -0.31 12.53 7.31
CA PHE A 91 -0.54 11.09 7.42
C PHE A 91 0.79 10.36 7.66
N GLY A 92 0.73 9.11 8.07
CA GLY A 92 1.93 8.31 8.32
C GLY A 92 1.67 7.10 9.19
N PHE A 93 2.73 6.34 9.45
CA PHE A 93 2.67 5.07 10.17
C PHE A 93 3.79 4.95 11.19
N ALA A 94 3.48 4.35 12.33
CA ALA A 94 4.44 3.71 13.21
C ALA A 94 4.41 2.20 12.92
N ILE A 95 5.58 1.58 12.80
CA ILE A 95 5.71 0.21 12.30
C ILE A 95 6.52 -0.60 13.31
N ASP A 96 5.94 -1.70 13.76
CA ASP A 96 6.60 -2.67 14.63
C ASP A 96 7.05 -3.86 13.76
N LEU A 97 8.17 -4.46 14.14
CA LEU A 97 8.78 -5.61 13.48
C LEU A 97 8.72 -6.82 14.39
N THR A 98 8.37 -7.97 13.82
CA THR A 98 8.56 -9.28 14.47
C THR A 98 9.12 -10.27 13.42
N VAL A 99 10.15 -11.02 13.79
CA VAL A 99 10.64 -12.16 13.00
C VAL A 99 10.28 -13.42 13.74
N LYS A 100 9.65 -14.35 13.05
CA LYS A 100 9.20 -15.64 13.61
C LYS A 100 9.84 -16.80 12.88
N SER A 101 10.13 -17.86 13.59
CA SER A 101 10.41 -19.18 13.01
C SER A 101 9.11 -19.82 12.47
N PRO A 102 9.16 -20.89 11.64
CA PRO A 102 7.98 -21.49 11.02
C PRO A 102 6.96 -22.04 12.02
N ASP A 103 7.40 -22.43 13.23
CA ASP A 103 6.56 -22.86 14.33
C ASP A 103 5.90 -21.69 15.10
N GLY A 104 6.10 -20.44 14.63
CA GLY A 104 5.52 -19.23 15.21
C GLY A 104 6.28 -18.64 16.40
N LYS A 105 7.41 -19.21 16.80
CA LYS A 105 8.24 -18.67 17.88
C LYS A 105 8.89 -17.37 17.44
N VAL A 106 8.77 -16.32 18.27
CA VAL A 106 9.45 -15.05 18.06
C VAL A 106 10.96 -15.21 18.25
N VAL A 107 11.72 -14.91 17.21
CA VAL A 107 13.20 -14.94 17.23
C VAL A 107 13.81 -13.54 17.31
N ALA A 108 13.07 -12.52 16.87
CA ALA A 108 13.44 -11.11 17.05
C ALA A 108 12.18 -10.25 16.98
N GLN A 109 12.16 -9.15 17.73
CA GLN A 109 11.11 -8.14 17.62
C GLN A 109 11.65 -6.76 17.98
N GLN A 110 11.02 -5.74 17.38
CA GLN A 110 11.33 -4.35 17.68
C GLN A 110 10.05 -3.50 17.51
N GLN A 111 9.61 -2.87 18.62
CA GLN A 111 8.56 -1.87 18.56
C GLN A 111 9.11 -0.56 17.98
N ASN A 112 8.26 0.15 17.22
CA ASN A 112 8.64 1.36 16.51
C ASN A 112 9.93 1.19 15.67
N PHE A 113 10.05 0.04 15.01
CA PHE A 113 11.16 -0.29 14.10
C PHE A 113 11.35 0.80 13.05
N ALA A 114 10.24 1.32 12.53
CA ALA A 114 10.25 2.44 11.60
C ALA A 114 9.08 3.39 11.90
N LYS A 115 9.26 4.65 11.53
CA LYS A 115 8.22 5.67 11.52
C LYS A 115 8.33 6.49 10.26
N THR A 116 7.23 6.62 9.54
CA THR A 116 7.13 7.51 8.38
C THR A 116 5.97 8.47 8.58
N GLN A 117 6.18 9.74 8.23
CA GLN A 117 5.17 10.78 8.34
C GLN A 117 5.40 11.80 7.23
N LEU A 118 4.31 12.18 6.56
CA LEU A 118 4.31 13.14 5.48
C LEU A 118 3.28 14.22 5.71
N GLN A 119 3.53 15.39 5.11
CA GLN A 119 2.58 16.48 5.01
C GLN A 119 2.41 16.86 3.53
N SER A 120 1.19 17.17 3.12
CA SER A 120 0.86 17.50 1.73
C SER A 120 -0.37 18.39 1.67
N HIS A 121 -0.46 19.25 0.66
CA HIS A 121 -1.69 19.99 0.34
C HIS A 121 -2.77 19.10 -0.30
N ALA A 122 -2.47 17.83 -0.57
CA ALA A 122 -3.41 16.86 -1.07
C ALA A 122 -3.58 15.69 -0.09
N ARG A 123 -4.76 15.09 -0.06
CA ARG A 123 -5.00 13.80 0.59
C ARG A 123 -4.47 12.68 -0.31
N ASN A 124 -3.16 12.43 -0.21
CA ASN A 124 -2.48 11.46 -1.04
C ASN A 124 -3.04 10.06 -0.79
N ARG A 125 -3.32 9.33 -1.86
CA ARG A 125 -3.73 7.91 -1.85
C ARG A 125 -2.62 7.00 -2.38
N GLU A 126 -1.74 7.55 -3.19
CA GLU A 126 -0.57 6.88 -3.73
C GLU A 126 0.59 7.03 -2.75
N PHE A 127 0.77 6.01 -1.94
CA PHE A 127 1.82 5.98 -0.92
C PHE A 127 2.40 4.58 -0.77
N MET A 128 3.70 4.51 -0.60
CA MET A 128 4.40 3.26 -0.34
C MET A 128 5.29 3.38 0.90
N VAL A 129 5.52 2.27 1.57
CA VAL A 129 6.49 2.14 2.65
C VAL A 129 7.55 1.14 2.23
N LEU A 130 8.82 1.52 2.40
CA LEU A 130 9.97 0.62 2.28
C LEU A 130 10.50 0.28 3.66
N LEU A 131 10.55 -1.01 3.96
CA LEU A 131 11.04 -1.52 5.23
C LEU A 131 12.27 -2.37 4.98
N THR A 132 13.40 -1.88 5.47
CA THR A 132 14.70 -2.53 5.26
C THR A 132 15.15 -3.20 6.54
N LEU A 133 15.49 -4.49 6.47
CA LEU A 133 16.00 -5.29 7.55
C LEU A 133 17.27 -6.04 7.11
N THR A 134 18.24 -6.14 8.02
CA THR A 134 19.39 -7.04 7.86
C THR A 134 19.47 -7.94 9.09
N LEU A 135 19.45 -9.24 8.85
CA LEU A 135 19.56 -10.25 9.92
C LEU A 135 20.99 -10.78 9.96
N ASN A 136 21.82 -10.19 10.83
CA ASN A 136 23.18 -10.66 11.06
C ASN A 136 23.18 -11.85 12.02
N GLY A 137 23.87 -12.92 11.62
CA GLY A 137 24.00 -14.10 12.46
C GLY A 137 22.75 -14.97 12.61
N ALA A 138 21.69 -14.69 11.83
CA ALA A 138 20.54 -15.59 11.79
C ALA A 138 20.93 -16.90 11.09
N PRO A 139 20.61 -18.07 11.67
CA PRO A 139 20.87 -19.36 11.04
C PRO A 139 20.15 -19.51 9.70
N ALA A 140 20.68 -20.39 8.84
CA ALA A 140 19.96 -20.83 7.65
C ALA A 140 18.62 -21.49 8.05
N GLY A 141 17.56 -21.19 7.30
CA GLY A 141 16.23 -21.71 7.60
C GLY A 141 15.11 -20.82 7.07
N ASP A 142 13.89 -21.26 7.31
CA ASP A 142 12.68 -20.53 6.94
C ASP A 142 12.24 -19.62 8.09
N TYR A 143 11.67 -18.47 7.74
CA TYR A 143 11.21 -17.45 8.67
C TYR A 143 9.95 -16.75 8.14
N VAL A 144 9.24 -16.07 9.04
CA VAL A 144 8.17 -15.14 8.69
C VAL A 144 8.54 -13.76 9.24
N LEU A 145 8.59 -12.77 8.37
CA LEU A 145 8.73 -11.37 8.71
C LEU A 145 7.34 -10.77 8.85
N GLU A 146 6.95 -10.40 10.07
CA GLU A 146 5.70 -9.72 10.36
C GLU A 146 5.97 -8.25 10.59
N TYR A 147 5.21 -7.38 9.92
CA TYR A 147 5.13 -5.96 10.23
C TYR A 147 3.72 -5.58 10.66
N ARG A 148 3.63 -4.87 11.79
CA ARG A 148 2.39 -4.23 12.23
C ARG A 148 2.48 -2.74 11.91
N LEU A 149 1.62 -2.27 11.00
CA LEU A 149 1.46 -0.85 10.69
C LEU A 149 0.34 -0.27 11.57
N ARG A 150 0.65 0.81 12.29
CA ARG A 150 -0.31 1.61 13.06
C ARG A 150 -0.42 2.98 12.42
N ASP A 151 -1.63 3.38 12.05
CA ASP A 151 -1.89 4.71 11.49
C ASP A 151 -1.69 5.79 12.57
N LEU A 152 -0.92 6.83 12.25
CA LEU A 152 -0.64 7.95 13.17
C LEU A 152 -1.78 8.98 13.25
N THR A 153 -2.78 8.85 12.42
CA THR A 153 -3.88 9.82 12.30
C THR A 153 -5.25 9.24 12.60
N SER A 154 -5.31 7.93 12.86
CA SER A 154 -6.51 7.20 13.26
C SER A 154 -6.15 6.01 14.15
N ASP A 155 -7.15 5.32 14.70
CA ASP A 155 -6.96 4.10 15.51
C ASP A 155 -6.78 2.84 14.66
N LYS A 156 -6.62 2.98 13.34
CA LYS A 156 -6.51 1.85 12.42
C LYS A 156 -5.12 1.22 12.49
N SER A 157 -5.10 -0.10 12.39
CA SER A 157 -3.85 -0.86 12.27
C SER A 157 -4.05 -2.09 11.39
N THR A 158 -2.95 -2.59 10.82
CA THR A 158 -2.94 -3.83 10.06
C THR A 158 -1.65 -4.58 10.28
N VAL A 159 -1.66 -5.87 9.98
CA VAL A 159 -0.49 -6.74 10.02
C VAL A 159 -0.27 -7.32 8.63
N LEU A 160 0.97 -7.44 8.23
CA LEU A 160 1.39 -8.13 7.02
C LEU A 160 2.48 -9.14 7.35
N ASP A 161 2.43 -10.29 6.69
CA ASP A 161 3.40 -11.37 6.81
C ASP A 161 4.12 -11.59 5.47
N LEU A 162 5.44 -11.69 5.55
CA LEU A 162 6.31 -11.98 4.41
C LEU A 162 7.17 -13.20 4.74
N PRO A 163 6.82 -14.39 4.27
CA PRO A 163 7.68 -15.56 4.42
C PRO A 163 8.95 -15.41 3.60
N PHE A 164 10.09 -15.78 4.20
CA PHE A 164 11.40 -15.76 3.56
C PHE A 164 12.28 -16.88 4.08
N LYS A 165 13.37 -17.15 3.36
CA LYS A 165 14.38 -18.14 3.72
C LYS A 165 15.76 -17.50 3.74
N ILE A 166 16.56 -17.85 4.74
CA ILE A 166 18.01 -17.64 4.74
C ILE A 166 18.67 -18.91 4.19
N ALA A 167 19.42 -18.76 3.10
CA ALA A 167 20.18 -19.84 2.49
C ALA A 167 21.30 -20.35 3.43
N GLU A 168 21.76 -21.58 3.14
CA GLU A 168 22.96 -22.16 3.77
C GLU A 168 24.24 -21.46 3.27
#